data_8abf705acf8ef6c40edfbedc5d12343a
#
_entry.id   8abf705acf8ef6c40edfbedc5d12343a
#
_cell.length_a   1.000
_cell.length_b   1.000
_cell.length_c   1.000
_cell.angle_alpha   90.00
_cell.angle_beta   90.00
_cell.angle_gamma   90.00
#
_symmetry.space_group_name_H-M   'P 1'
#
loop_
_entity.id
_entity.type
_entity.pdbx_description
1 polymer ?
#
loop_
_entity_poly.entity_id
_entity_poly.type
_entity_poly.pdbx_seq_one_letter_code
_entity_poly.pdbx_strand_id
1 'polypeptide(L)'
;LADAYFDELRSVLGDNARAQHMELTSFSHIDDLIADAGDFDGFISIGPSVLSSDRLLKLHLVLPYGVFIDINPAPSLFDSVQPDLSQTILDALDMLVSSGKRRIGYIGGTGFTMGLYEYPEDGRLTAFRNWTERLGLDAEGLIYAQGAFTVDTGRTLGEEAVNDHRDDMPDAFIVAADSIAVGVLQAFTAAGVLVPRDTSVISINNQAIAQYTSPTLTSYDIDQNELADTAITMLAEAISSRRTLHHHTFISTTLVVRDSFVPAR
;
A
#
# COMPACT_ATOMS: atom_id res chain seq x y z
N LEU A 1 -6.06 10.05 -12.83
CA LEU A 1 -5.99 10.77 -11.55
C LEU A 1 -4.73 10.30 -10.86
N ALA A 2 -3.83 11.25 -10.56
CA ALA A 2 -2.67 10.96 -9.73
C ALA A 2 -3.17 10.35 -8.40
N ASP A 3 -2.52 9.30 -7.90
CA ASP A 3 -2.87 8.72 -6.61
C ASP A 3 -2.45 9.72 -5.52
N ALA A 4 -3.41 10.23 -4.77
CA ALA A 4 -3.18 11.23 -3.73
C ALA A 4 -2.12 10.77 -2.71
N TYR A 5 -2.00 9.47 -2.47
CA TYR A 5 -0.97 8.89 -1.63
C TYR A 5 0.45 9.20 -2.14
N PHE A 6 0.71 8.99 -3.43
CA PHE A 6 2.04 9.24 -3.99
C PHE A 6 2.35 10.73 -4.18
N ASP A 7 1.33 11.57 -4.38
CA ASP A 7 1.52 13.02 -4.45
C ASP A 7 1.91 13.59 -3.07
N GLU A 8 1.27 13.11 -2.01
CA GLU A 8 1.61 13.47 -0.62
C GLU A 8 3.03 13.00 -0.27
N LEU A 9 3.36 11.74 -0.53
CA LEU A 9 4.70 11.18 -0.28
C LEU A 9 5.79 11.96 -1.02
N ARG A 10 5.54 12.39 -2.27
CA ARG A 10 6.47 13.22 -3.03
C ARG A 10 6.70 14.58 -2.37
N SER A 11 5.64 15.21 -1.87
CA SER A 11 5.73 16.47 -1.15
C SER A 11 6.56 16.36 0.12
N VAL A 12 6.26 15.35 0.92
CA VAL A 12 6.97 15.07 2.17
C VAL A 12 8.45 14.76 1.91
N LEU A 13 8.76 13.95 0.89
CA LEU A 13 10.13 13.64 0.52
C LEU A 13 10.91 14.92 0.14
N GLY A 14 10.28 15.84 -0.59
CA GLY A 14 10.89 17.12 -0.95
C GLY A 14 11.18 18.01 0.27
N ASP A 15 10.30 18.01 1.27
CA ASP A 15 10.50 18.77 2.51
C ASP A 15 11.62 18.15 3.36
N ASN A 16 11.63 16.84 3.54
CA ASN A 16 12.63 16.15 4.33
C ASN A 16 14.03 16.22 3.69
N ALA A 17 14.14 16.10 2.36
CA ALA A 17 15.41 16.25 1.66
C ALA A 17 16.02 17.64 1.86
N ARG A 18 15.20 18.70 1.76
CA ARG A 18 15.66 20.08 2.03
C ARG A 18 16.16 20.25 3.47
N ALA A 19 15.47 19.64 4.44
CA ALA A 19 15.90 19.69 5.83
C ALA A 19 17.26 19.00 6.07
N GLN A 20 17.60 18.01 5.24
CA GLN A 20 18.89 17.30 5.28
C GLN A 20 19.92 17.85 4.27
N HIS A 21 19.70 19.04 3.73
CA HIS A 21 20.59 19.73 2.78
C HIS A 21 20.85 18.95 1.48
N MET A 22 19.86 18.16 1.03
CA MET A 22 19.88 17.49 -0.26
C MET A 22 19.11 18.31 -1.30
N GLU A 23 19.63 18.34 -2.52
CA GLU A 23 18.92 18.88 -3.67
C GLU A 23 18.26 17.75 -4.46
N LEU A 24 16.98 17.89 -4.77
CA LEU A 24 16.22 16.92 -5.54
C LEU A 24 15.85 17.46 -6.92
N THR A 25 16.14 16.68 -7.95
CA THR A 25 15.64 16.87 -9.31
C THR A 25 14.67 15.75 -9.64
N SER A 26 13.48 16.07 -10.14
CA SER A 26 12.45 15.07 -10.44
C SER A 26 12.52 14.64 -11.89
N PHE A 27 12.50 13.33 -12.11
CA PHE A 27 12.41 12.69 -13.41
C PHE A 27 11.10 11.89 -13.52
N SER A 28 10.43 12.00 -14.67
CA SER A 28 9.25 11.18 -14.98
C SER A 28 9.59 9.90 -15.73
N HIS A 29 10.78 9.83 -16.32
CA HIS A 29 11.25 8.68 -17.09
C HIS A 29 12.65 8.27 -16.66
N ILE A 30 12.85 6.96 -16.47
CA ILE A 30 14.14 6.39 -16.06
C ILE A 30 15.23 6.64 -17.09
N ASP A 31 14.89 6.70 -18.39
CA ASP A 31 15.87 6.91 -19.45
C ASP A 31 16.50 8.30 -19.38
N ASP A 32 15.74 9.33 -18.95
CA ASP A 32 16.26 10.68 -18.72
C ASP A 32 17.21 10.71 -17.52
N LEU A 33 16.86 10.04 -16.42
CA LEU A 33 17.76 9.90 -15.28
C LEU A 33 19.07 9.16 -15.65
N ILE A 34 18.96 8.09 -16.47
CA ILE A 34 20.17 7.36 -16.93
C ILE A 34 21.06 8.26 -17.79
N ALA A 35 20.48 9.13 -18.62
CA ALA A 35 21.24 10.04 -19.48
C ALA A 35 22.01 11.09 -18.67
N ASP A 36 21.41 11.61 -17.59
CA ASP A 36 21.96 12.68 -16.76
C ASP A 36 22.62 12.13 -15.46
N ALA A 37 22.80 10.80 -15.33
CA ALA A 37 23.23 10.13 -14.09
C ALA A 37 24.54 10.66 -13.50
N GLY A 38 25.42 11.24 -14.34
CA GLY A 38 26.70 11.80 -13.90
C GLY A 38 26.57 13.07 -13.04
N ASP A 39 25.41 13.69 -13.00
CA ASP A 39 25.13 14.90 -12.23
C ASP A 39 24.55 14.59 -10.83
N PHE A 40 24.33 13.30 -10.50
CA PHE A 40 23.68 12.87 -9.26
C PHE A 40 24.54 11.86 -8.48
N ASP A 41 24.42 11.90 -7.15
CA ASP A 41 25.07 10.95 -6.24
C ASP A 41 24.23 9.68 -6.02
N GLY A 42 22.91 9.76 -6.24
CA GLY A 42 21.97 8.66 -6.06
C GLY A 42 20.54 9.06 -6.45
N PHE A 43 19.60 8.15 -6.25
CA PHE A 43 18.18 8.41 -6.57
C PHE A 43 17.23 7.80 -5.52
N ILE A 44 16.01 8.36 -5.46
CA ILE A 44 14.87 7.78 -4.75
C ILE A 44 13.74 7.60 -5.75
N SER A 45 13.20 6.39 -5.83
CA SER A 45 12.04 6.07 -6.66
C SER A 45 10.80 5.87 -5.80
N ILE A 46 9.68 6.49 -6.20
CA ILE A 46 8.43 6.43 -5.46
C ILE A 46 7.38 5.70 -6.29
N GLY A 47 6.74 4.72 -5.67
CA GLY A 47 5.56 4.04 -6.20
C GLY A 47 5.84 3.04 -7.32
N PRO A 48 4.76 2.48 -7.87
CA PRO A 48 4.86 1.47 -8.90
C PRO A 48 5.33 2.10 -10.21
N SER A 49 6.40 1.56 -10.75
CA SER A 49 6.85 1.88 -12.10
C SER A 49 7.14 0.59 -12.86
N VAL A 50 6.64 0.50 -14.08
CA VAL A 50 6.96 -0.61 -14.98
C VAL A 50 8.37 -0.40 -15.52
N LEU A 51 9.36 -0.96 -14.83
CA LEU A 51 10.76 -0.87 -15.21
C LEU A 51 11.25 -2.22 -15.70
N SER A 52 11.80 -2.25 -16.92
CA SER A 52 12.42 -3.48 -17.43
C SER A 52 13.76 -3.76 -16.70
N SER A 53 14.11 -5.02 -16.61
CA SER A 53 15.39 -5.47 -16.03
C SER A 53 16.59 -4.81 -16.66
N ASP A 54 16.58 -4.64 -17.97
CA ASP A 54 17.67 -3.99 -18.71
C ASP A 54 17.86 -2.53 -18.29
N ARG A 55 16.77 -1.80 -18.05
CA ARG A 55 16.82 -0.42 -17.56
C ARG A 55 17.29 -0.34 -16.12
N LEU A 56 16.85 -1.23 -15.26
CA LEU A 56 17.31 -1.32 -13.88
C LEU A 56 18.80 -1.65 -13.79
N LEU A 57 19.28 -2.59 -14.60
CA LEU A 57 20.71 -2.90 -14.69
C LEU A 57 21.53 -1.73 -15.23
N LYS A 58 21.06 -1.04 -16.28
CA LYS A 58 21.72 0.17 -16.80
C LYS A 58 21.78 1.27 -15.76
N LEU A 59 20.66 1.53 -15.05
CA LEU A 59 20.64 2.51 -13.97
C LEU A 59 21.65 2.16 -12.88
N HIS A 60 21.70 0.91 -12.45
CA HIS A 60 22.66 0.46 -11.43
C HIS A 60 24.13 0.66 -11.84
N LEU A 61 24.44 0.47 -13.12
CA LEU A 61 25.81 0.65 -13.62
C LEU A 61 26.26 2.12 -13.61
N VAL A 62 25.36 3.07 -13.81
CA VAL A 62 25.69 4.51 -13.89
C VAL A 62 25.38 5.25 -12.59
N LEU A 63 24.41 4.79 -11.81
CA LEU A 63 23.99 5.39 -10.54
C LEU A 63 23.65 4.27 -9.53
N PRO A 64 24.69 3.69 -8.86
CA PRO A 64 24.52 2.47 -8.06
C PRO A 64 23.77 2.67 -6.74
N TYR A 65 23.67 3.89 -6.23
CA TYR A 65 22.99 4.18 -4.98
C TYR A 65 21.55 4.60 -5.25
N GLY A 66 20.61 3.76 -4.85
CA GLY A 66 19.21 4.03 -5.04
C GLY A 66 18.35 3.42 -3.96
N VAL A 67 17.26 4.11 -3.60
CA VAL A 67 16.26 3.64 -2.65
C VAL A 67 14.89 3.66 -3.31
N PHE A 68 14.19 2.54 -3.27
CA PHE A 68 12.79 2.44 -3.69
C PHE A 68 11.87 2.58 -2.48
N ILE A 69 10.90 3.47 -2.56
CA ILE A 69 9.84 3.58 -1.56
C ILE A 69 8.60 2.85 -2.09
N ASP A 70 7.97 2.05 -1.23
CA ASP A 70 6.77 1.25 -1.46
C ASP A 70 7.05 -0.05 -2.21
N ILE A 71 7.62 -0.02 -3.39
CA ILE A 71 7.85 -1.21 -4.20
C ILE A 71 9.26 -1.19 -4.80
N ASN A 72 10.04 -2.24 -4.57
CA ASN A 72 11.38 -2.39 -5.15
C ASN A 72 11.38 -3.49 -6.22
N PRO A 73 11.47 -3.13 -7.52
CA PRO A 73 11.50 -4.10 -8.61
C PRO A 73 12.84 -4.83 -8.78
N ALA A 74 13.89 -4.40 -8.05
CA ALA A 74 15.24 -4.98 -8.15
C ALA A 74 15.95 -5.02 -6.78
N PRO A 75 15.47 -5.85 -5.83
CA PRO A 75 16.00 -5.86 -4.45
C PRO A 75 17.44 -6.34 -4.36
N SER A 76 17.94 -7.03 -5.36
CA SER A 76 19.37 -7.41 -5.45
C SER A 76 20.29 -6.28 -5.94
N LEU A 77 19.75 -5.15 -6.37
CA LEU A 77 20.50 -4.02 -6.94
C LEU A 77 20.35 -2.72 -6.14
N PHE A 78 19.26 -2.56 -5.40
CA PHE A 78 18.92 -1.31 -4.74
C PHE A 78 18.27 -1.53 -3.38
N ASP A 79 18.39 -0.53 -2.53
CA ASP A 79 17.75 -0.49 -1.23
C ASP A 79 16.22 -0.27 -1.34
N SER A 80 15.49 -0.54 -0.26
CA SER A 80 14.07 -0.18 -0.18
C SER A 80 13.59 0.16 1.21
N VAL A 81 12.57 1.04 1.26
CA VAL A 81 11.76 1.32 2.44
C VAL A 81 10.30 1.08 2.07
N GLN A 82 9.61 0.25 2.83
CA GLN A 82 8.26 -0.20 2.51
C GLN A 82 7.40 -0.23 3.78
N PRO A 83 6.09 0.06 3.69
CA PRO A 83 5.20 -0.28 4.80
C PRO A 83 5.11 -1.81 4.93
N ASP A 84 5.07 -2.32 6.16
CA ASP A 84 4.89 -3.75 6.42
C ASP A 84 3.41 -4.15 6.23
N LEU A 85 2.99 -4.23 4.98
CA LEU A 85 1.62 -4.55 4.64
C LEU A 85 1.23 -5.99 4.99
N SER A 86 2.21 -6.91 5.05
CA SER A 86 1.94 -8.28 5.48
C SER A 86 1.59 -8.33 6.97
N GLN A 87 2.35 -7.63 7.81
CA GLN A 87 2.03 -7.51 9.23
C GLN A 87 0.75 -6.72 9.44
N THR A 88 0.50 -5.66 8.65
CA THR A 88 -0.75 -4.89 8.70
C THR A 88 -1.98 -5.77 8.49
N ILE A 89 -1.95 -6.67 7.51
CA ILE A 89 -3.05 -7.61 7.26
C ILE A 89 -3.21 -8.59 8.42
N LEU A 90 -2.12 -9.11 8.99
CA LEU A 90 -2.20 -9.97 10.16
C LEU A 90 -2.81 -9.25 11.36
N ASP A 91 -2.36 -8.03 11.64
CA ASP A 91 -2.88 -7.22 12.74
C ASP A 91 -4.38 -6.90 12.58
N ALA A 92 -4.81 -6.63 11.33
CA ALA A 92 -6.22 -6.42 11.01
C ALA A 92 -7.06 -7.70 11.25
N LEU A 93 -6.55 -8.86 10.82
CA LEU A 93 -7.21 -10.14 11.05
C LEU A 93 -7.29 -10.46 12.55
N ASP A 94 -6.20 -10.31 13.29
CA ASP A 94 -6.16 -10.54 14.74
C ASP A 94 -7.14 -9.63 15.49
N MET A 95 -7.21 -8.35 15.09
CA MET A 95 -8.14 -7.39 15.68
C MET A 95 -9.60 -7.76 15.43
N LEU A 96 -9.93 -8.16 14.20
CA LEU A 96 -11.26 -8.61 13.82
C LEU A 96 -11.64 -9.91 14.56
N VAL A 97 -10.75 -10.89 14.58
CA VAL A 97 -10.98 -12.18 15.26
C VAL A 97 -11.15 -12.00 16.77
N SER A 98 -10.32 -11.14 17.39
CA SER A 98 -10.43 -10.80 18.81
C SER A 98 -11.73 -10.08 19.13
N SER A 99 -12.31 -9.35 18.16
CA SER A 99 -13.63 -8.71 18.25
C SER A 99 -14.79 -9.66 17.91
N GLY A 100 -14.54 -10.96 17.78
CA GLY A 100 -15.56 -11.99 17.56
C GLY A 100 -15.95 -12.19 16.09
N LYS A 101 -15.29 -11.53 15.13
CA LYS A 101 -15.52 -11.71 13.71
C LYS A 101 -14.88 -13.01 13.22
N ARG A 102 -15.54 -13.73 12.31
CA ARG A 102 -15.05 -15.02 11.79
C ARG A 102 -15.08 -15.11 10.27
N ARG A 103 -16.15 -14.64 9.65
CA ARG A 103 -16.27 -14.55 8.20
C ARG A 103 -15.72 -13.21 7.75
N ILE A 104 -14.45 -13.20 7.35
CA ILE A 104 -13.72 -11.98 7.00
C ILE A 104 -13.37 -12.04 5.53
N GLY A 105 -13.82 -11.03 4.76
CA GLY A 105 -13.52 -10.90 3.34
C GLY A 105 -12.42 -9.88 3.07
N TYR A 106 -11.97 -9.87 1.82
CA TYR A 106 -10.99 -8.92 1.29
C TYR A 106 -11.51 -8.25 0.02
N ILE A 107 -11.36 -6.93 -0.05
CA ILE A 107 -11.66 -6.17 -1.27
C ILE A 107 -10.44 -5.35 -1.66
N GLY A 108 -9.94 -5.51 -2.90
CA GLY A 108 -8.73 -4.80 -3.33
C GLY A 108 -8.51 -4.77 -4.83
N GLY A 109 -7.51 -3.99 -5.24
CA GLY A 109 -7.02 -3.99 -6.61
C GLY A 109 -6.09 -5.17 -6.88
N THR A 110 -5.79 -5.39 -8.15
CA THR A 110 -4.74 -6.31 -8.56
C THR A 110 -3.37 -5.64 -8.47
N GLY A 111 -2.35 -6.43 -8.20
CA GLY A 111 -0.97 -5.96 -8.17
C GLY A 111 -0.47 -5.48 -9.53
N PHE A 112 0.68 -4.86 -9.51
CA PHE A 112 1.35 -4.35 -10.70
C PHE A 112 2.39 -5.36 -11.19
N THR A 113 2.56 -5.46 -12.51
CA THR A 113 3.71 -6.13 -13.11
C THR A 113 4.96 -5.31 -12.83
N MET A 114 5.97 -5.91 -12.20
CA MET A 114 7.17 -5.20 -11.80
C MET A 114 8.46 -5.93 -12.10
N GLY A 115 9.39 -5.18 -12.69
CA GLY A 115 10.75 -5.63 -12.92
C GLY A 115 10.83 -6.92 -13.73
N LEU A 116 11.57 -7.90 -13.19
CA LEU A 116 11.78 -9.23 -13.79
C LEU A 116 10.60 -10.19 -13.60
N TYR A 117 9.69 -9.87 -12.69
CA TYR A 117 8.63 -10.77 -12.27
C TYR A 117 7.27 -10.12 -12.52
N GLU A 118 6.37 -10.89 -13.13
CA GLU A 118 4.96 -10.58 -13.08
C GLU A 118 4.45 -10.97 -11.68
N TYR A 119 4.13 -9.98 -10.86
CA TYR A 119 3.40 -10.18 -9.63
C TYR A 119 1.91 -9.95 -9.94
N PRO A 120 1.15 -11.03 -10.20
CA PRO A 120 -0.25 -10.88 -10.58
C PRO A 120 -1.13 -10.47 -9.40
N GLU A 121 -0.61 -10.54 -8.18
CA GLU A 121 -1.33 -10.19 -6.96
C GLU A 121 -0.63 -9.09 -6.18
N ASP A 122 -1.41 -8.18 -5.62
CA ASP A 122 -0.95 -7.22 -4.63
C ASP A 122 -0.48 -7.94 -3.36
N GLY A 123 0.58 -7.42 -2.72
CA GLY A 123 1.16 -8.04 -1.52
C GLY A 123 0.17 -8.17 -0.35
N ARG A 124 -0.81 -7.26 -0.25
CA ARG A 124 -1.89 -7.33 0.75
C ARG A 124 -2.81 -8.52 0.51
N LEU A 125 -3.16 -8.79 -0.76
CA LEU A 125 -3.96 -9.95 -1.12
C LEU A 125 -3.22 -11.27 -0.84
N THR A 126 -1.95 -11.34 -1.23
CA THR A 126 -1.10 -12.50 -0.92
C THR A 126 -0.99 -12.72 0.59
N ALA A 127 -0.79 -11.65 1.36
CA ALA A 127 -0.75 -11.70 2.82
C ALA A 127 -2.10 -12.17 3.41
N PHE A 128 -3.22 -11.64 2.90
CA PHE A 128 -4.56 -12.04 3.35
C PHE A 128 -4.79 -13.55 3.14
N ARG A 129 -4.50 -14.09 1.96
CA ARG A 129 -4.61 -15.52 1.66
C ARG A 129 -3.76 -16.38 2.62
N ASN A 130 -2.49 -16.00 2.77
CA ASN A 130 -1.54 -16.73 3.60
C ASN A 130 -1.94 -16.74 5.08
N TRP A 131 -2.38 -15.60 5.60
CA TRP A 131 -2.75 -15.49 7.01
C TRP A 131 -4.10 -16.11 7.32
N THR A 132 -5.10 -15.96 6.45
CA THR A 132 -6.40 -16.63 6.65
C THR A 132 -6.25 -18.15 6.65
N GLU A 133 -5.43 -18.71 5.74
CA GLU A 133 -5.12 -20.14 5.74
C GLU A 133 -4.46 -20.59 7.06
N ARG A 134 -3.42 -19.88 7.51
CA ARG A 134 -2.69 -20.19 8.76
C ARG A 134 -3.54 -20.06 10.02
N LEU A 135 -4.45 -19.10 10.04
CA LEU A 135 -5.37 -18.85 11.16
C LEU A 135 -6.61 -19.76 11.12
N GLY A 136 -6.77 -20.57 10.06
CA GLY A 136 -7.93 -21.43 9.86
C GLY A 136 -9.23 -20.65 9.67
N LEU A 137 -9.17 -19.46 9.08
CA LEU A 137 -10.34 -18.67 8.75
C LEU A 137 -10.85 -19.07 7.37
N ASP A 138 -12.18 -19.25 7.27
CA ASP A 138 -12.83 -19.50 5.99
C ASP A 138 -12.99 -18.17 5.23
N ALA A 139 -12.19 -18.03 4.18
CA ALA A 139 -12.23 -16.88 3.26
C ALA A 139 -12.61 -17.30 1.83
N GLU A 140 -13.07 -18.56 1.62
CA GLU A 140 -13.49 -19.03 0.32
C GLU A 140 -14.72 -18.24 -0.15
N GLY A 141 -14.67 -17.71 -1.39
CA GLY A 141 -15.72 -16.87 -1.95
C GLY A 141 -15.86 -15.48 -1.32
N LEU A 142 -14.91 -15.06 -0.45
CA LEU A 142 -14.95 -13.76 0.22
C LEU A 142 -13.84 -12.81 -0.29
N ILE A 143 -13.17 -13.13 -1.39
CA ILE A 143 -12.08 -12.34 -1.95
C ILE A 143 -12.51 -11.70 -3.27
N TYR A 144 -12.57 -10.38 -3.29
CA TYR A 144 -12.91 -9.54 -4.43
C TYR A 144 -11.68 -8.71 -4.80
N ALA A 145 -10.94 -9.14 -5.82
CA ALA A 145 -9.67 -8.49 -6.17
C ALA A 145 -9.51 -8.37 -7.68
N GLN A 146 -9.73 -7.17 -8.19
CA GLN A 146 -9.51 -6.82 -9.60
C GLN A 146 -9.39 -5.31 -9.78
N GLY A 147 -8.86 -4.88 -10.92
CA GLY A 147 -8.80 -3.48 -11.32
C GLY A 147 -7.78 -2.63 -10.56
N ALA A 148 -7.87 -1.34 -10.76
CA ALA A 148 -6.98 -0.35 -10.17
C ALA A 148 -7.46 0.10 -8.77
N PHE A 149 -6.61 0.83 -8.05
CA PHE A 149 -6.91 1.36 -6.70
C PHE A 149 -7.76 2.64 -6.79
N THR A 150 -9.01 2.50 -7.23
CA THR A 150 -9.93 3.62 -7.45
C THR A 150 -11.27 3.44 -6.74
N VAL A 151 -11.99 4.54 -6.56
CA VAL A 151 -13.36 4.53 -6.03
C VAL A 151 -14.31 3.69 -6.91
N ASP A 152 -14.17 3.79 -8.24
CA ASP A 152 -15.01 3.01 -9.17
C ASP A 152 -14.78 1.51 -9.05
N THR A 153 -13.52 1.08 -8.90
CA THR A 153 -13.19 -0.32 -8.61
C THR A 153 -13.85 -0.76 -7.30
N GLY A 154 -13.70 0.04 -6.25
CA GLY A 154 -14.32 -0.26 -4.95
C GLY A 154 -15.84 -0.38 -5.02
N ARG A 155 -16.49 0.48 -5.79
CA ARG A 155 -17.95 0.40 -5.99
C ARG A 155 -18.34 -0.90 -6.70
N THR A 156 -17.68 -1.25 -7.80
CA THR A 156 -17.97 -2.48 -8.54
C THR A 156 -17.78 -3.72 -7.66
N LEU A 157 -16.64 -3.82 -6.95
CA LEU A 157 -16.35 -4.97 -6.09
C LEU A 157 -17.28 -5.03 -4.87
N GLY A 158 -17.68 -3.87 -4.33
CA GLY A 158 -18.67 -3.78 -3.27
C GLY A 158 -20.07 -4.24 -3.72
N GLU A 159 -20.47 -3.91 -4.95
CA GLU A 159 -21.72 -4.39 -5.57
C GLU A 159 -21.67 -5.92 -5.77
N GLU A 160 -20.56 -6.46 -6.24
CA GLU A 160 -20.35 -7.92 -6.37
C GLU A 160 -20.49 -8.60 -5.00
N ALA A 161 -19.79 -8.11 -3.97
CA ALA A 161 -19.86 -8.66 -2.62
C ALA A 161 -21.29 -8.65 -2.04
N VAL A 162 -22.04 -7.57 -2.26
CA VAL A 162 -23.45 -7.49 -1.85
C VAL A 162 -24.30 -8.50 -2.61
N ASN A 163 -24.11 -8.64 -3.92
CA ASN A 163 -24.91 -9.57 -4.72
C ASN A 163 -24.69 -11.03 -4.31
N ASP A 164 -23.44 -11.39 -4.00
CA ASP A 164 -23.09 -12.75 -3.59
C ASP A 164 -23.56 -13.08 -2.16
N HIS A 165 -23.64 -12.07 -1.28
CA HIS A 165 -23.89 -12.27 0.16
C HIS A 165 -25.07 -11.44 0.69
N ARG A 166 -26.04 -11.11 -0.15
CA ARG A 166 -27.17 -10.21 0.20
C ARG A 166 -27.90 -10.62 1.50
N ASP A 167 -28.11 -11.90 1.70
CA ASP A 167 -28.86 -12.44 2.85
C ASP A 167 -27.96 -12.84 4.04
N ASP A 168 -26.64 -12.88 3.83
CA ASP A 168 -25.66 -13.32 4.83
C ASP A 168 -24.30 -12.64 4.60
N MET A 169 -24.23 -11.33 4.88
CA MET A 169 -23.00 -10.55 4.73
C MET A 169 -21.87 -11.10 5.60
N PRO A 170 -20.62 -11.08 5.10
CA PRO A 170 -19.44 -11.33 5.93
C PRO A 170 -19.41 -10.41 7.15
N ASP A 171 -18.83 -10.90 8.26
CA ASP A 171 -18.71 -10.11 9.50
C ASP A 171 -17.91 -8.83 9.32
N ALA A 172 -16.91 -8.87 8.42
CA ALA A 172 -16.06 -7.73 8.10
C ALA A 172 -15.37 -7.88 6.73
N PHE A 173 -14.93 -6.76 6.19
CA PHE A 173 -14.01 -6.70 5.06
C PHE A 173 -12.75 -5.90 5.42
N ILE A 174 -11.59 -6.45 5.04
CA ILE A 174 -10.34 -5.69 4.94
C ILE A 174 -10.27 -5.15 3.51
N VAL A 175 -10.16 -3.84 3.38
CA VAL A 175 -10.12 -3.14 2.09
C VAL A 175 -8.73 -2.58 1.85
N ALA A 176 -8.15 -2.88 0.71
CA ALA A 176 -6.74 -2.64 0.40
C ALA A 176 -6.29 -1.17 0.44
N ALA A 177 -7.21 -0.23 0.24
CA ALA A 177 -6.91 1.21 0.30
C ALA A 177 -8.17 2.03 0.55
N ASP A 178 -8.03 3.22 1.13
CA ASP A 178 -9.15 4.12 1.43
C ASP A 178 -9.91 4.55 0.17
N SER A 179 -9.23 4.74 -0.96
CA SER A 179 -9.88 5.06 -2.24
C SER A 179 -10.85 3.95 -2.67
N ILE A 180 -10.47 2.68 -2.51
CA ILE A 180 -11.35 1.53 -2.77
C ILE A 180 -12.47 1.51 -1.73
N ALA A 181 -12.16 1.72 -0.45
CA ALA A 181 -13.13 1.67 0.65
C ALA A 181 -14.25 2.70 0.50
N VAL A 182 -13.96 3.89 -0.05
CA VAL A 182 -15.00 4.88 -0.39
C VAL A 182 -16.03 4.28 -1.34
N GLY A 183 -15.59 3.60 -2.40
CA GLY A 183 -16.49 2.95 -3.36
C GLY A 183 -17.27 1.79 -2.74
N VAL A 184 -16.63 0.98 -1.91
CA VAL A 184 -17.28 -0.11 -1.15
C VAL A 184 -18.39 0.43 -0.26
N LEU A 185 -18.14 1.49 0.51
CA LEU A 185 -19.16 2.12 1.36
C LEU A 185 -20.32 2.68 0.55
N GLN A 186 -20.07 3.24 -0.65
CA GLN A 186 -21.13 3.70 -1.55
C GLN A 186 -22.02 2.54 -2.01
N ALA A 187 -21.42 1.41 -2.43
CA ALA A 187 -22.15 0.21 -2.84
C ALA A 187 -22.97 -0.37 -1.70
N PHE A 188 -22.40 -0.50 -0.50
CA PHE A 188 -23.06 -1.01 0.69
C PHE A 188 -24.24 -0.11 1.08
N THR A 189 -24.06 1.20 1.10
CA THR A 189 -25.11 2.16 1.41
C THR A 189 -26.26 2.08 0.40
N ALA A 190 -25.95 2.00 -0.90
CA ALA A 190 -26.96 1.88 -1.96
C ALA A 190 -27.78 0.58 -1.84
N ALA A 191 -27.18 -0.49 -1.33
CA ALA A 191 -27.83 -1.77 -1.08
C ALA A 191 -28.54 -1.87 0.28
N GLY A 192 -28.44 -0.85 1.13
CA GLY A 192 -29.02 -0.83 2.48
C GLY A 192 -28.22 -1.61 3.52
N VAL A 193 -26.98 -2.00 3.21
CA VAL A 193 -26.05 -2.66 4.15
C VAL A 193 -25.45 -1.60 5.07
N LEU A 194 -25.63 -1.76 6.37
CA LEU A 194 -25.15 -0.80 7.38
C LEU A 194 -23.80 -1.20 7.94
N VAL A 195 -22.81 -0.31 7.79
CA VAL A 195 -21.49 -0.43 8.39
C VAL A 195 -21.47 0.44 9.66
N PRO A 196 -21.04 -0.08 10.82
CA PRO A 196 -20.47 -1.41 11.09
C PRO A 196 -21.48 -2.48 11.54
N ARG A 197 -22.82 -2.22 11.47
CA ARG A 197 -23.84 -3.09 12.07
C ARG A 197 -23.93 -4.45 11.37
N ASP A 198 -24.06 -4.45 10.05
CA ASP A 198 -24.27 -5.65 9.25
C ASP A 198 -22.92 -6.26 8.81
N THR A 199 -21.95 -5.40 8.53
CA THR A 199 -20.55 -5.77 8.24
C THR A 199 -19.63 -4.66 8.70
N SER A 200 -18.42 -4.96 9.16
CA SER A 200 -17.40 -3.97 9.51
C SER A 200 -16.44 -3.74 8.34
N VAL A 201 -15.82 -2.58 8.28
CA VAL A 201 -14.81 -2.26 7.27
C VAL A 201 -13.56 -1.70 7.94
N ILE A 202 -12.40 -2.31 7.63
CA ILE A 202 -11.07 -1.79 7.95
C ILE A 202 -10.35 -1.51 6.63
N SER A 203 -9.73 -0.34 6.51
CA SER A 203 -9.00 0.09 5.32
C SER A 203 -7.51 0.28 5.61
N ILE A 204 -6.75 0.69 4.61
CA ILE A 204 -5.31 0.97 4.68
C ILE A 204 -5.03 2.30 3.97
N ASN A 205 -4.03 3.02 4.43
CA ASN A 205 -3.40 4.28 4.05
C ASN A 205 -3.75 5.46 4.97
N ASN A 206 -4.92 5.49 5.62
CA ASN A 206 -5.42 6.60 6.44
C ASN A 206 -5.35 7.96 5.73
N GLN A 207 -5.67 7.98 4.43
CA GLN A 207 -5.74 9.23 3.67
C GLN A 207 -6.80 10.17 4.25
N ALA A 208 -6.68 11.48 3.97
CA ALA A 208 -7.61 12.49 4.47
C ALA A 208 -9.09 12.16 4.22
N ILE A 209 -9.40 11.47 3.11
CA ILE A 209 -10.77 11.07 2.77
C ILE A 209 -11.39 10.14 3.81
N ALA A 210 -10.61 9.34 4.54
CA ALA A 210 -11.10 8.40 5.55
C ALA A 210 -11.92 9.08 6.65
N GLN A 211 -11.65 10.36 6.93
CA GLN A 211 -12.35 11.15 7.94
C GLN A 211 -13.70 11.71 7.45
N TYR A 212 -13.91 11.72 6.14
CA TYR A 212 -15.06 12.36 5.51
C TYR A 212 -16.07 11.37 4.91
N THR A 213 -15.82 10.06 5.06
CA THR A 213 -16.79 9.03 4.69
C THR A 213 -17.91 8.91 5.71
N SER A 214 -19.00 8.21 5.36
CA SER A 214 -20.09 7.89 6.28
C SER A 214 -20.42 6.39 6.17
N PRO A 215 -20.09 5.57 7.22
CA PRO A 215 -19.35 5.94 8.43
C PRO A 215 -17.90 6.37 8.15
N THR A 216 -17.27 7.07 9.11
CA THR A 216 -15.84 7.40 9.01
C THR A 216 -14.99 6.13 9.06
N LEU A 217 -13.94 6.03 8.21
CA LEU A 217 -13.17 4.80 8.02
C LEU A 217 -12.14 4.57 9.10
N THR A 218 -12.23 3.43 9.77
CA THR A 218 -11.11 2.83 10.51
C THR A 218 -10.08 2.37 9.49
N SER A 219 -8.86 2.88 9.60
CA SER A 219 -7.82 2.65 8.60
C SER A 219 -6.44 2.54 9.23
N TYR A 220 -5.59 1.70 8.68
CA TYR A 220 -4.18 1.63 9.06
C TYR A 220 -3.42 2.80 8.43
N ASP A 221 -2.81 3.60 9.28
CA ASP A 221 -1.97 4.72 8.89
C ASP A 221 -0.61 4.25 8.41
N ILE A 222 -0.18 4.76 7.26
CA ILE A 222 1.17 4.62 6.75
C ILE A 222 1.86 5.96 6.93
N ASP A 223 2.82 6.03 7.85
CA ASP A 223 3.55 7.26 8.13
C ASP A 223 4.50 7.60 6.97
N GLN A 224 4.05 8.51 6.11
CA GLN A 224 4.81 8.94 4.93
C GLN A 224 6.05 9.76 5.28
N ASN A 225 6.04 10.45 6.43
CA ASN A 225 7.22 11.17 6.92
C ASN A 225 8.31 10.18 7.32
N GLU A 226 7.96 9.11 8.03
CA GLU A 226 8.91 8.07 8.41
C GLU A 226 9.46 7.32 7.19
N LEU A 227 8.61 7.01 6.19
CA LEU A 227 9.07 6.42 4.93
C LEU A 227 10.09 7.32 4.22
N ALA A 228 9.78 8.60 4.09
CA ALA A 228 10.63 9.57 3.40
C ALA A 228 11.95 9.81 4.14
N ASP A 229 11.91 10.01 5.45
CA ASP A 229 13.10 10.26 6.27
C ASP A 229 14.03 9.04 6.31
N THR A 230 13.45 7.85 6.44
CA THR A 230 14.21 6.59 6.39
C THR A 230 14.87 6.41 5.03
N ALA A 231 14.18 6.70 3.91
CA ALA A 231 14.74 6.57 2.57
C ALA A 231 15.90 7.54 2.33
N ILE A 232 15.75 8.79 2.75
CA ILE A 232 16.80 9.81 2.63
C ILE A 232 18.02 9.43 3.47
N THR A 233 17.81 9.03 4.71
CA THR A 233 18.88 8.60 5.62
C THR A 233 19.63 7.38 5.08
N MET A 234 18.89 6.39 4.57
CA MET A 234 19.46 5.19 3.98
C MET A 234 20.28 5.50 2.73
N LEU A 235 19.80 6.38 1.86
CA LEU A 235 20.52 6.83 0.67
C LEU A 235 21.82 7.55 1.06
N ALA A 236 21.75 8.52 1.98
CA ALA A 236 22.90 9.26 2.46
C ALA A 236 23.97 8.35 3.08
N GLU A 237 23.53 7.37 3.88
CA GLU A 237 24.42 6.38 4.47
C GLU A 237 25.09 5.50 3.39
N ALA A 238 24.32 4.98 2.43
CA ALA A 238 24.85 4.15 1.36
C ALA A 238 25.91 4.87 0.53
N ILE A 239 25.67 6.15 0.18
CA ILE A 239 26.63 6.99 -0.56
C ILE A 239 27.90 7.25 0.28
N SER A 240 27.75 7.70 1.52
CA SER A 240 28.87 8.10 2.37
C SER A 240 29.77 6.92 2.78
N SER A 241 29.17 5.77 3.07
CA SER A 241 29.89 4.55 3.46
C SER A 241 30.37 3.73 2.26
N ARG A 242 29.89 4.03 1.06
CA ARG A 242 30.10 3.23 -0.15
C ARG A 242 29.67 1.78 0.03
N ARG A 243 28.54 1.59 0.69
CA ARG A 243 27.99 0.27 0.99
C ARG A 243 27.67 -0.50 -0.29
N THR A 244 27.95 -1.80 -0.26
CA THR A 244 27.70 -2.71 -1.39
C THR A 244 26.57 -3.70 -1.14
N LEU A 245 26.17 -3.87 0.12
CA LEU A 245 25.00 -4.70 0.47
C LEU A 245 23.75 -3.83 0.51
N HIS A 246 22.63 -4.37 0.02
CA HIS A 246 21.37 -3.63 -0.02
C HIS A 246 20.56 -3.88 1.25
N HIS A 247 19.95 -2.81 1.75
CA HIS A 247 19.10 -2.85 2.93
C HIS A 247 17.64 -2.72 2.50
N HIS A 248 16.78 -3.51 3.16
CA HIS A 248 15.32 -3.47 2.95
C HIS A 248 14.67 -3.25 4.31
N THR A 249 14.08 -2.08 4.49
CA THR A 249 13.45 -1.67 5.74
C THR A 249 11.95 -1.72 5.60
N PHE A 250 11.28 -2.35 6.57
CA PHE A 250 9.83 -2.33 6.71
C PHE A 250 9.44 -1.40 7.85
N ILE A 251 8.48 -0.51 7.57
CA ILE A 251 7.92 0.43 8.55
C ILE A 251 6.55 -0.09 8.98
N SER A 252 6.34 -0.22 10.27
CA SER A 252 5.05 -0.64 10.83
C SER A 252 3.97 0.41 10.59
N THR A 253 2.73 -0.06 10.47
CA THR A 253 1.54 0.80 10.37
C THR A 253 0.85 0.95 11.72
N THR A 254 -0.03 1.93 11.86
CA THR A 254 -0.79 2.17 13.09
C THR A 254 -2.28 2.24 12.80
N LEU A 255 -3.11 1.48 13.56
CA LEU A 255 -4.55 1.52 13.39
C LEU A 255 -5.16 2.82 13.93
N VAL A 256 -5.83 3.57 13.08
CA VAL A 256 -6.65 4.72 13.44
C VAL A 256 -8.11 4.30 13.50
N VAL A 257 -8.62 4.09 14.70
CA VAL A 257 -9.99 3.62 14.93
C VAL A 257 -10.99 4.74 14.69
N ARG A 258 -12.04 4.44 13.89
CA ARG A 258 -13.19 5.30 13.62
C ARG A 258 -14.49 4.47 13.61
N ASP A 259 -15.53 4.96 12.93
CA ASP A 259 -16.89 4.40 13.04
C ASP A 259 -17.13 3.13 12.22
N SER A 260 -16.33 2.87 11.15
CA SER A 260 -16.54 1.70 10.29
C SER A 260 -16.17 0.37 10.96
N PHE A 261 -15.34 0.41 11.99
CA PHE A 261 -15.04 -0.70 12.90
C PHE A 261 -14.49 -0.16 14.22
N VAL A 262 -15.07 -0.63 15.31
CA VAL A 262 -14.60 -0.33 16.67
C VAL A 262 -14.23 -1.67 17.33
N PRO A 263 -12.97 -1.86 17.77
CA PRO A 263 -12.55 -3.08 18.46
C PRO A 263 -13.39 -3.34 19.72
N ALA A 264 -13.66 -4.60 20.02
CA ALA A 264 -14.21 -4.98 21.32
C ALA A 264 -13.20 -4.62 22.43
N ARG A 265 -13.69 -4.12 23.57
CA ARG A 265 -12.88 -3.77 24.73
C ARG A 265 -12.45 -5.01 25.49
#